data_8c80d7451286fd338402ced62acca5f4
#
_entry.id   8c80d7451286fd338402ced62acca5f4
#
_cell.length_a   1.000
_cell.length_b   1.000
_cell.length_c   1.000
_cell.angle_alpha   90.00
_cell.angle_beta   90.00
_cell.angle_gamma   90.00
#
_symmetry.space_group_name_H-M   'P 1'
#
loop_
_entity.id
_entity.type
_entity.pdbx_description
1 polymer ?
#
loop_
_entity_poly.entity_id
_entity_poly.type
_entity_poly.pdbx_seq_one_letter_code
_entity_poly.pdbx_strand_id
1 'polypeptide(L)'
;MKQCIKTNGVLFFFCLISLIITAQEQSVQSNIKCLNYPSSFELLLRHFKGKIVYIDVMASWCKPCLAELKEYEKTDDFFKKNDIVRLFISIDEPKDWNACLKRLDERLLNGYFVTYHRPENSVEH
;
A
#
# COMPACT_ATOMS: atom_id res chain seq x y z
N MET A 1 13.28 38.52 -55.50
CA MET A 1 11.94 38.44 -54.89
C MET A 1 11.98 37.54 -53.67
N LYS A 2 11.60 38.13 -52.57
CA LYS A 2 11.72 37.53 -51.21
C LYS A 2 10.56 36.57 -50.97
N GLN A 3 10.84 35.31 -50.62
CA GLN A 3 9.86 34.49 -49.89
C GLN A 3 10.41 34.18 -48.52
N CYS A 4 9.79 34.79 -47.55
CA CYS A 4 10.05 34.63 -46.14
C CYS A 4 9.21 33.43 -45.63
N ILE A 5 9.85 32.29 -45.40
CA ILE A 5 9.19 31.12 -44.81
C ILE A 5 9.10 31.32 -43.29
N LYS A 6 7.89 31.71 -42.86
CA LYS A 6 7.54 31.74 -41.42
C LYS A 6 7.07 30.37 -40.97
N THR A 7 7.98 29.48 -40.60
CA THR A 7 7.62 28.12 -40.09
C THR A 7 8.22 27.77 -38.73
N ASN A 8 8.71 28.74 -37.97
CA ASN A 8 9.40 28.41 -36.71
C ASN A 8 8.49 28.41 -35.46
N GLY A 9 7.25 28.89 -35.57
CA GLY A 9 6.36 28.96 -34.38
C GLY A 9 5.68 27.64 -34.02
N VAL A 10 5.30 26.86 -35.03
CA VAL A 10 4.53 25.63 -34.82
C VAL A 10 5.40 24.50 -34.28
N LEU A 11 6.65 24.39 -34.77
CA LEU A 11 7.60 23.38 -34.27
C LEU A 11 8.00 23.63 -32.81
N PHE A 12 8.14 24.90 -32.41
CA PHE A 12 8.47 25.26 -31.02
C PHE A 12 7.33 24.95 -30.06
N PHE A 13 6.08 25.14 -30.53
CA PHE A 13 4.90 24.81 -29.71
C PHE A 13 4.72 23.31 -29.49
N PHE A 14 5.01 22.48 -30.50
CA PHE A 14 5.00 21.03 -30.38
C PHE A 14 6.10 20.51 -29.45
N CYS A 15 7.28 21.14 -29.45
CA CYS A 15 8.38 20.77 -28.57
C CYS A 15 8.08 21.07 -27.09
N LEU A 16 7.39 22.17 -26.80
CA LEU A 16 6.97 22.54 -25.45
C LEU A 16 5.86 21.62 -24.89
N ILE A 17 4.94 21.16 -25.75
CA ILE A 17 3.90 20.20 -25.35
C ILE A 17 4.51 18.83 -25.03
N SER A 18 5.54 18.41 -25.74
CA SER A 18 6.24 17.13 -25.47
C SER A 18 6.98 17.13 -24.14
N LEU A 19 7.44 18.28 -23.66
CA LEU A 19 8.11 18.42 -22.36
C LEU A 19 7.15 18.38 -21.15
N ILE A 20 5.87 18.70 -21.38
CA ILE A 20 4.86 18.69 -20.31
C ILE A 20 4.32 17.28 -20.04
N ILE A 21 4.38 16.37 -21.03
CA ILE A 21 3.82 15.01 -20.94
C ILE A 21 4.71 14.05 -20.12
N THR A 22 5.98 14.38 -19.89
CA THR A 22 6.95 13.48 -19.21
C THR A 22 7.01 13.60 -17.68
N ALA A 23 6.16 14.39 -17.03
CA ALA A 23 6.21 14.62 -15.58
C ALA A 23 4.95 14.19 -14.84
N GLN A 24 4.22 13.18 -15.34
CA GLN A 24 3.27 12.46 -14.48
C GLN A 24 3.98 11.22 -13.92
N GLU A 25 4.83 11.44 -12.92
CA GLU A 25 5.06 10.43 -11.91
C GLU A 25 3.70 10.12 -11.28
N GLN A 26 3.11 9.02 -11.71
CA GLN A 26 2.00 8.42 -10.98
C GLN A 26 2.58 8.00 -9.62
N SER A 27 2.42 8.86 -8.62
CA SER A 27 2.57 8.45 -7.24
C SER A 27 1.55 7.33 -7.03
N VAL A 28 2.01 6.09 -7.00
CA VAL A 28 1.20 4.94 -6.60
C VAL A 28 0.78 5.23 -5.16
N GLN A 29 -0.43 5.73 -5.01
CA GLN A 29 -0.95 6.09 -3.71
C GLN A 29 -1.28 4.79 -2.98
N SER A 30 -0.50 4.51 -1.94
CA SER A 30 -0.78 3.39 -1.05
C SER A 30 -2.20 3.47 -0.49
N ASN A 31 -2.93 2.38 -0.61
CA ASN A 31 -4.26 2.23 -0.03
C ASN A 31 -4.21 1.59 1.37
N ILE A 32 -3.00 1.33 1.87
CA ILE A 32 -2.76 0.74 3.19
C ILE A 32 -2.64 1.86 4.23
N LYS A 33 -3.47 1.80 5.26
CA LYS A 33 -3.44 2.72 6.39
C LYS A 33 -2.63 2.11 7.53
N CYS A 34 -1.48 2.68 7.84
CA CYS A 34 -0.65 2.23 8.96
C CYS A 34 -1.27 2.66 10.29
N LEU A 35 -1.36 1.73 11.22
CA LEU A 35 -1.79 1.97 12.59
C LEU A 35 -0.64 1.68 13.56
N ASN A 36 -0.58 2.45 14.66
CA ASN A 36 0.27 2.08 15.78
C ASN A 36 -0.35 0.88 16.51
N TYR A 37 0.46 -0.12 16.85
CA TYR A 37 -0.02 -1.25 17.66
C TYR A 37 -0.36 -0.74 19.06
N PRO A 38 -1.60 -0.90 19.52
CA PRO A 38 -1.96 -0.50 20.88
C PRO A 38 -1.42 -1.50 21.92
N SER A 39 -1.56 -1.18 23.20
CA SER A 39 -1.07 -2.01 24.30
C SER A 39 -1.75 -3.38 24.40
N SER A 40 -2.83 -3.62 23.67
CA SER A 40 -3.46 -4.94 23.59
C SER A 40 -4.17 -5.14 22.24
N PHE A 41 -4.32 -6.41 21.86
CA PHE A 41 -5.08 -6.82 20.68
C PHE A 41 -6.56 -6.40 20.76
N GLU A 42 -7.14 -6.44 21.96
CA GLU A 42 -8.52 -5.99 22.16
C GLU A 42 -8.71 -4.50 21.83
N LEU A 43 -7.75 -3.67 22.24
CA LEU A 43 -7.77 -2.24 21.89
C LEU A 43 -7.60 -2.01 20.40
N LEU A 44 -6.82 -2.84 19.71
CA LEU A 44 -6.71 -2.80 18.26
C LEU A 44 -8.07 -3.08 17.61
N LEU A 45 -8.76 -4.12 18.03
CA LEU A 45 -10.07 -4.49 17.49
C LEU A 45 -11.16 -3.44 17.76
N ARG A 46 -11.08 -2.71 18.87
CA ARG A 46 -12.02 -1.61 19.17
C ARG A 46 -12.03 -0.52 18.09
N HIS A 47 -10.91 -0.34 17.38
CA HIS A 47 -10.82 0.59 16.24
C HIS A 47 -11.80 0.22 15.11
N PHE A 48 -12.17 -1.04 15.02
CA PHE A 48 -13.03 -1.60 13.97
C PHE A 48 -14.41 -2.02 14.50
N LYS A 49 -14.86 -1.46 15.64
CA LYS A 49 -16.15 -1.83 16.25
C LYS A 49 -17.29 -1.73 15.23
N GLY A 50 -18.08 -2.80 15.14
CA GLY A 50 -19.22 -2.89 14.23
C GLY A 50 -18.86 -3.31 12.79
N LYS A 51 -17.59 -3.65 12.52
CA LYS A 51 -17.13 -4.16 11.23
C LYS A 51 -16.74 -5.64 11.33
N ILE A 52 -16.84 -6.34 10.21
CA ILE A 52 -16.19 -7.65 10.05
C ILE A 52 -14.73 -7.36 9.74
N VAL A 53 -13.82 -7.96 10.50
CA VAL A 53 -12.38 -7.79 10.32
C VAL A 53 -11.76 -9.11 9.89
N TYR A 54 -11.18 -9.13 8.70
CA TYR A 54 -10.34 -10.22 8.24
C TYR A 54 -8.89 -9.92 8.64
N ILE A 55 -8.33 -10.77 9.51
CA ILE A 55 -6.99 -10.58 10.06
C ILE A 55 -6.04 -11.52 9.35
N ASP A 56 -4.96 -10.96 8.80
CA ASP A 56 -3.87 -11.70 8.22
C ASP A 56 -2.57 -11.40 8.97
N VAL A 57 -1.95 -12.46 9.50
CA VAL A 57 -0.66 -12.37 10.18
C VAL A 57 0.44 -12.77 9.22
N MET A 58 1.34 -11.86 8.92
CA MET A 58 2.34 -12.04 7.88
C MET A 58 3.72 -11.53 8.27
N ALA A 59 4.71 -11.87 7.45
CA ALA A 59 6.05 -11.31 7.54
C ALA A 59 6.69 -11.20 6.15
N SER A 60 7.66 -10.31 5.99
CA SER A 60 8.38 -10.10 4.72
C SER A 60 9.14 -11.33 4.23
N TRP A 61 9.52 -12.22 5.13
CA TRP A 61 10.20 -13.50 4.88
C TRP A 61 9.24 -14.70 4.73
N CYS A 62 7.96 -14.54 5.01
CA CYS A 62 6.95 -15.60 4.94
C CYS A 62 6.56 -15.88 3.48
N LYS A 63 7.25 -16.81 2.83
CA LYS A 63 7.00 -17.15 1.42
C LYS A 63 5.55 -17.57 1.12
N PRO A 64 4.88 -18.44 1.94
CA PRO A 64 3.47 -18.76 1.71
C PRO A 64 2.58 -17.53 1.85
N CYS A 65 2.79 -16.67 2.85
CA CYS A 65 2.01 -15.44 3.01
C CYS A 65 2.13 -14.53 1.77
N LEU A 66 3.35 -14.35 1.25
CA LEU A 66 3.59 -13.56 0.05
C LEU A 66 2.95 -14.16 -1.22
N ALA A 67 2.82 -15.49 -1.29
CA ALA A 67 2.11 -16.16 -2.37
C ALA A 67 0.59 -15.91 -2.28
N GLU A 68 0.04 -15.89 -1.08
CA GLU A 68 -1.38 -15.66 -0.81
C GLU A 68 -1.81 -14.22 -1.17
N LEU A 69 -0.94 -13.23 -1.03
CA LEU A 69 -1.22 -11.84 -1.42
C LEU A 69 -1.70 -11.70 -2.88
N LYS A 70 -1.29 -12.60 -3.77
CA LYS A 70 -1.74 -12.61 -5.17
C LYS A 70 -3.22 -12.93 -5.30
N GLU A 71 -3.77 -13.72 -4.38
CA GLU A 71 -5.17 -14.09 -4.38
C GLU A 71 -6.06 -12.98 -3.82
N TYR A 72 -5.49 -12.07 -3.01
CA TYR A 72 -6.25 -10.97 -2.41
C TYR A 72 -6.77 -9.95 -3.42
N GLU A 73 -6.07 -9.76 -4.53
CA GLU A 73 -6.54 -8.92 -5.64
C GLU A 73 -7.90 -9.41 -6.17
N LYS A 74 -8.08 -10.74 -6.23
CA LYS A 74 -9.33 -11.37 -6.70
C LYS A 74 -10.49 -11.20 -5.72
N THR A 75 -10.20 -10.98 -4.46
CA THR A 75 -11.21 -10.86 -3.38
C THR A 75 -11.49 -9.41 -2.98
N ASP A 76 -10.78 -8.44 -3.54
CA ASP A 76 -10.86 -7.05 -3.12
C ASP A 76 -12.26 -6.46 -3.31
N ASP A 77 -12.92 -6.75 -4.43
CA ASP A 77 -14.30 -6.32 -4.70
C ASP A 77 -15.30 -6.95 -3.73
N PHE A 78 -15.10 -8.22 -3.35
CA PHE A 78 -15.93 -8.89 -2.36
C PHE A 78 -15.81 -8.22 -0.99
N PHE A 79 -14.59 -7.89 -0.55
CA PHE A 79 -14.33 -7.21 0.71
C PHE A 79 -14.98 -5.82 0.73
N LYS A 80 -14.79 -5.03 -0.32
CA LYS A 80 -15.42 -3.71 -0.47
C LYS A 80 -16.96 -3.78 -0.44
N LYS A 81 -17.54 -4.68 -1.22
CA LYS A 81 -18.99 -4.84 -1.32
C LYS A 81 -19.66 -5.23 0.01
N ASN A 82 -18.96 -6.01 0.83
CA ASN A 82 -19.48 -6.52 2.09
C ASN A 82 -18.98 -5.72 3.32
N ASP A 83 -18.31 -4.59 3.10
CA ASP A 83 -17.76 -3.72 4.14
C ASP A 83 -16.84 -4.48 5.13
N ILE A 84 -16.07 -5.44 4.61
CA ILE A 84 -15.11 -6.23 5.36
C ILE A 84 -13.78 -5.47 5.40
N VAL A 85 -13.28 -5.22 6.60
CA VAL A 85 -11.97 -4.59 6.81
C VAL A 85 -10.87 -5.65 6.75
N ARG A 86 -9.83 -5.40 5.96
CA ARG A 86 -8.62 -6.22 5.94
C ARG A 86 -7.58 -5.60 6.88
N LEU A 87 -7.09 -6.38 7.84
CA LEU A 87 -6.09 -5.98 8.82
C LEU A 87 -4.87 -6.88 8.70
N PHE A 88 -3.77 -6.33 8.22
CA PHE A 88 -2.48 -7.00 8.14
C PHE A 88 -1.68 -6.75 9.41
N ILE A 89 -1.23 -7.82 10.06
CA ILE A 89 -0.38 -7.75 11.25
C ILE A 89 0.99 -8.32 10.89
N SER A 90 1.99 -7.45 10.83
CA SER A 90 3.38 -7.88 10.60
C SER A 90 4.02 -8.33 11.90
N ILE A 91 4.63 -9.52 11.87
CA ILE A 91 5.48 -10.06 12.92
C ILE A 91 6.97 -9.93 12.59
N ASP A 92 7.30 -9.07 11.62
CA ASP A 92 8.70 -8.76 11.29
C ASP A 92 9.42 -8.05 12.44
N GLU A 93 10.73 -8.18 12.45
CA GLU A 93 11.59 -7.30 13.25
C GLU A 93 11.46 -5.84 12.79
N PRO A 94 11.66 -4.84 13.68
CA PRO A 94 11.50 -3.42 13.34
C PRO A 94 12.24 -2.97 12.09
N LYS A 95 13.43 -3.53 11.83
CA LYS A 95 14.24 -3.23 10.65
C LYS A 95 13.59 -3.65 9.32
N ASP A 96 12.68 -4.63 9.37
CA ASP A 96 12.08 -5.27 8.19
C ASP A 96 10.62 -4.82 7.95
N TRP A 97 10.02 -3.98 8.81
CA TRP A 97 8.64 -3.51 8.68
C TRP A 97 8.36 -2.84 7.33
N ASN A 98 9.29 -1.99 6.88
CA ASN A 98 9.14 -1.33 5.58
C ASN A 98 9.15 -2.31 4.41
N ALA A 99 9.89 -3.42 4.53
CA ALA A 99 9.90 -4.46 3.51
C ALA A 99 8.54 -5.16 3.44
N CYS A 100 7.90 -5.43 4.58
CA CYS A 100 6.57 -6.00 4.65
C CYS A 100 5.51 -5.06 4.04
N LEU A 101 5.50 -3.79 4.47
CA LEU A 101 4.58 -2.78 3.96
C LEU A 101 4.70 -2.61 2.44
N LYS A 102 5.93 -2.56 1.93
CA LYS A 102 6.20 -2.47 0.49
C LYS A 102 5.56 -3.62 -0.30
N ARG A 103 5.54 -4.85 0.24
CA ARG A 103 4.89 -6.00 -0.42
C ARG A 103 3.38 -5.81 -0.58
N LEU A 104 2.74 -5.17 0.38
CA LEU A 104 1.30 -4.84 0.32
C LEU A 104 1.02 -3.71 -0.68
N ASP A 105 1.85 -2.67 -0.68
CA ASP A 105 1.74 -1.54 -1.59
C ASP A 105 1.94 -1.94 -3.05
N GLU A 106 2.92 -2.80 -3.34
CA GLU A 106 3.18 -3.33 -4.68
C GLU A 106 1.97 -4.10 -5.26
N ARG A 107 1.05 -4.54 -4.41
CA ARG A 107 -0.19 -5.25 -4.78
C ARG A 107 -1.42 -4.35 -4.82
N LEU A 108 -1.26 -3.06 -4.54
CA LEU A 108 -2.36 -2.08 -4.48
C LEU A 108 -3.53 -2.52 -3.58
N LEU A 109 -3.21 -3.27 -2.51
CA LEU A 109 -4.21 -3.79 -1.59
C LEU A 109 -4.79 -2.67 -0.73
N ASN A 110 -6.07 -2.82 -0.36
CA ASN A 110 -6.74 -1.92 0.55
C ASN A 110 -6.80 -2.55 1.94
N GLY A 111 -6.52 -1.77 2.97
CA GLY A 111 -6.62 -2.27 4.34
C GLY A 111 -5.86 -1.45 5.36
N TYR A 112 -5.67 -2.06 6.50
CA TYR A 112 -4.89 -1.50 7.60
C TYR A 112 -3.67 -2.37 7.84
N PHE A 113 -2.56 -1.74 8.19
CA PHE A 113 -1.31 -2.40 8.53
C PHE A 113 -0.88 -2.00 9.92
N VAL A 114 -0.49 -2.98 10.71
CA VAL A 114 0.04 -2.79 12.05
C VAL A 114 1.23 -3.73 12.23
N THR A 115 2.24 -3.24 12.95
CA THR A 115 3.41 -4.04 13.31
C THR A 115 3.24 -4.56 14.74
N TYR A 116 3.42 -5.85 14.94
CA TYR A 116 3.48 -6.45 16.27
C TYR A 116 4.94 -6.65 16.64
N HIS A 117 5.35 -6.00 17.72
CA HIS A 117 6.66 -6.23 18.33
C HIS A 117 6.44 -6.76 19.74
N ARG A 118 6.94 -7.98 19.98
CA ARG A 118 6.92 -8.56 21.31
C ARG A 118 7.88 -7.76 22.20
N PRO A 119 7.41 -7.14 23.29
CA PRO A 119 8.35 -6.49 24.22
C PRO A 119 9.32 -7.54 24.78
N GLU A 120 10.61 -7.20 24.79
CA GLU A 120 11.70 -8.11 25.19
C GLU A 120 11.54 -8.71 26.61
N ASN A 121 10.68 -8.12 27.44
CA ASN A 121 10.44 -8.54 28.83
C ASN A 121 9.20 -9.41 29.03
N SER A 122 8.53 -9.87 27.98
CA SER A 122 7.44 -10.83 28.11
C SER A 122 8.00 -12.25 28.27
N VAL A 123 8.70 -12.49 29.37
CA VAL A 123 9.07 -13.84 29.79
C VAL A 123 7.81 -14.54 30.26
N GLU A 124 7.47 -15.62 29.57
CA GLU A 124 6.40 -16.52 30.01
C GLU A 124 6.78 -17.16 31.32
N HIS A 125 5.90 -17.02 32.30
CA HIS A 125 5.87 -17.90 33.49
C HIS A 125 4.88 -19.02 33.25
#